data_7fa450c9a1340d6a99533338c9c81439
#
_entry.id   7fa450c9a1340d6a99533338c9c81439
#
_cell.length_a   1.000
_cell.length_b   1.000
_cell.length_c   1.000
_cell.angle_alpha   90.00
_cell.angle_beta   90.00
_cell.angle_gamma   90.00
#
_symmetry.space_group_name_H-M   'P 1'
#
loop_
_entity.id
_entity.type
_entity.pdbx_description
1 polymer ?
#
loop_
_entity_poly.entity_id
_entity_poly.type
_entity_poly.pdbx_seq_one_letter_code
_entity_poly.pdbx_strand_id
1 'polypeptide(L)'
;MTATGLELKVLGGVALTVDGQSVELGNTMSYKGMMYSDVPNLAQAFGYTNASWTLKCDLTAEYVCRILKHMDRQGYAQCTARVNDPSIEEVPALDFTSGYVQRALHTLPRQGSKTPWRVHQNYVRDLSMLRYGRVDDGTIEFKAVGGARRAEREAVDHG
;
A
#
# COMPACT_ATOMS: atom_id res chain seq x y z
N MET A 1 -18.46 7.60 -34.86
CA MET A 1 -17.44 7.66 -33.76
C MET A 1 -17.88 6.69 -32.68
N THR A 2 -17.18 5.59 -32.50
CA THR A 2 -17.39 4.66 -31.40
C THR A 2 -16.53 5.12 -30.24
N ALA A 3 -17.12 5.79 -29.26
CA ALA A 3 -16.48 6.09 -27.99
C ALA A 3 -16.50 4.80 -27.14
N THR A 4 -15.53 3.93 -27.35
CA THR A 4 -15.29 2.75 -26.49
C THR A 4 -14.80 3.26 -25.14
N GLY A 5 -15.53 2.96 -24.06
CA GLY A 5 -15.22 3.44 -22.72
C GLY A 5 -13.79 3.05 -22.24
N LEU A 6 -13.28 3.76 -21.24
CA LEU A 6 -11.98 3.48 -20.61
C LEU A 6 -12.04 2.14 -19.87
N GLU A 7 -10.97 1.36 -19.99
CA GLU A 7 -10.69 0.21 -19.13
C GLU A 7 -9.65 0.62 -18.07
N LEU A 8 -10.03 0.54 -16.79
CA LEU A 8 -9.14 0.89 -15.70
C LEU A 8 -8.26 -0.32 -15.37
N LYS A 9 -6.95 -0.14 -15.43
CA LYS A 9 -5.95 -1.16 -15.05
C LYS A 9 -5.14 -0.67 -13.84
N VAL A 10 -5.28 -1.35 -12.72
CA VAL A 10 -4.50 -1.05 -11.52
C VAL A 10 -3.02 -1.32 -11.82
N LEU A 11 -2.13 -0.43 -11.37
CA LEU A 11 -0.69 -0.50 -11.65
C LEU A 11 -0.34 -0.70 -13.14
N GLY A 12 -1.18 -0.20 -14.06
CA GLY A 12 -0.97 -0.40 -15.49
C GLY A 12 -1.10 -1.85 -15.97
N GLY A 13 -1.68 -2.73 -15.16
CA GLY A 13 -1.88 -4.15 -15.48
C GLY A 13 -0.64 -5.03 -15.15
N VAL A 14 0.26 -4.56 -14.29
CA VAL A 14 1.41 -5.36 -13.82
C VAL A 14 0.90 -6.54 -12.99
N ALA A 15 1.40 -7.73 -13.28
CA ALA A 15 1.20 -8.91 -12.43
C ALA A 15 2.19 -8.87 -11.25
N LEU A 16 1.66 -9.07 -10.05
CA LEU A 16 2.46 -9.12 -8.82
C LEU A 16 2.52 -10.55 -8.30
N THR A 17 3.70 -10.94 -7.82
CA THR A 17 3.91 -12.24 -7.17
C THR A 17 4.70 -12.01 -5.88
N VAL A 18 4.23 -12.58 -4.78
CA VAL A 18 4.91 -12.56 -3.49
C VAL A 18 5.15 -14.01 -3.06
N ASP A 19 6.40 -14.38 -2.83
CA ASP A 19 6.82 -15.74 -2.45
C ASP A 19 6.25 -16.84 -3.37
N GLY A 20 6.20 -16.55 -4.69
CA GLY A 20 5.67 -17.47 -5.71
C GLY A 20 4.14 -17.50 -5.82
N GLN A 21 3.41 -16.75 -5.00
CA GLN A 21 1.96 -16.64 -5.06
C GLN A 21 1.53 -15.39 -5.80
N SER A 22 0.58 -15.52 -6.73
CA SER A 22 0.00 -14.37 -7.43
C SER A 22 -0.81 -13.51 -6.47
N VAL A 23 -0.64 -12.20 -6.56
CA VAL A 23 -1.36 -11.22 -5.74
C VAL A 23 -2.46 -10.58 -6.57
N GLU A 24 -3.70 -10.84 -6.20
CA GLU A 24 -4.87 -10.15 -6.75
C GLU A 24 -5.12 -8.87 -5.96
N LEU A 25 -4.82 -7.70 -6.56
CA LEU A 25 -4.93 -6.40 -5.88
C LEU A 25 -6.34 -6.12 -5.37
N GLY A 26 -7.38 -6.62 -6.04
CA GLY A 26 -8.77 -6.52 -5.59
C GLY A 26 -9.05 -7.18 -4.25
N ASN A 27 -8.18 -8.09 -3.81
CA ASN A 27 -8.25 -8.76 -2.51
C ASN A 27 -7.37 -8.10 -1.45
N THR A 28 -6.69 -7.00 -1.78
CA THR A 28 -5.85 -6.24 -0.84
C THR A 28 -6.56 -5.01 -0.33
N MET A 29 -6.10 -4.49 0.81
CA MET A 29 -6.58 -3.25 1.39
C MET A 29 -5.52 -2.16 1.25
N SER A 30 -5.94 -0.95 0.88
CA SER A 30 -5.06 0.19 0.67
C SER A 30 -4.65 0.83 1.99
N TYR A 31 -3.35 0.83 2.30
CA TYR A 31 -2.77 1.52 3.45
C TYR A 31 -2.35 2.94 3.06
N LYS A 32 -2.94 3.93 3.73
CA LYS A 32 -2.69 5.38 3.50
C LYS A 32 -2.84 5.80 2.03
N GLY A 33 -3.52 4.99 1.21
CA GLY A 33 -3.70 5.24 -0.23
C GLY A 33 -2.44 5.03 -1.07
N MET A 34 -1.42 4.30 -0.57
CA MET A 34 -0.15 4.13 -1.28
C MET A 34 0.46 2.73 -1.20
N MET A 35 0.21 1.97 -0.15
CA MET A 35 0.67 0.58 -0.03
C MET A 35 -0.52 -0.37 -0.01
N TYR A 36 -0.26 -1.65 -0.18
CA TYR A 36 -1.29 -2.69 -0.19
C TYR A 36 -1.05 -3.69 0.93
N SER A 37 -2.13 -4.15 1.58
CA SER A 37 -2.01 -5.16 2.62
C SER A 37 -1.32 -6.41 2.09
N ASP A 38 -0.41 -6.95 2.88
CA ASP A 38 0.33 -8.19 2.62
C ASP A 38 1.27 -8.16 1.40
N VAL A 39 1.45 -6.98 0.76
CA VAL A 39 2.40 -6.79 -0.33
C VAL A 39 3.65 -6.07 0.20
N PRO A 40 4.80 -6.76 0.29
CA PRO A 40 6.01 -6.18 0.85
C PRO A 40 6.67 -5.20 -0.13
N ASN A 41 7.29 -4.14 0.43
CA ASN A 41 8.18 -3.22 -0.27
C ASN A 41 7.57 -2.53 -1.51
N LEU A 42 6.25 -2.48 -1.63
CA LEU A 42 5.57 -1.84 -2.74
C LEU A 42 4.85 -0.58 -2.27
N ALA A 43 5.11 0.54 -2.91
CA ALA A 43 4.34 1.76 -2.76
C ALA A 43 4.00 2.35 -4.12
N GLN A 44 2.79 2.88 -4.25
CA GLN A 44 2.28 3.53 -5.45
C GLN A 44 1.94 4.98 -5.13
N ALA A 45 2.38 5.91 -5.97
CA ALA A 45 1.91 7.28 -5.94
C ALA A 45 0.61 7.40 -6.75
N PHE A 46 -0.49 7.68 -6.05
CA PHE A 46 -1.80 7.92 -6.63
C PHE A 46 -2.34 9.27 -6.13
N GLY A 47 -2.76 10.13 -7.03
CA GLY A 47 -3.20 11.49 -6.70
C GLY A 47 -4.63 11.56 -6.17
N TYR A 48 -5.06 12.78 -5.87
CA TYR A 48 -6.45 13.05 -5.51
C TYR A 48 -7.36 12.97 -6.74
N THR A 49 -8.57 12.49 -6.55
CA THR A 49 -9.59 12.48 -7.59
C THR A 49 -10.38 13.79 -7.64
N ASN A 50 -10.31 14.59 -6.57
CA ASN A 50 -11.04 15.84 -6.37
C ASN A 50 -10.13 17.07 -6.17
N ALA A 51 -8.82 16.92 -6.30
CA ALA A 51 -7.82 17.98 -6.11
C ALA A 51 -6.60 17.73 -7.00
N SER A 52 -5.56 18.60 -6.85
CA SER A 52 -4.31 18.44 -7.59
C SER A 52 -3.67 17.07 -7.32
N TRP A 53 -3.40 16.34 -8.38
CA TRP A 53 -2.74 15.03 -8.34
C TRP A 53 -1.37 15.08 -7.67
N THR A 54 -0.58 16.10 -7.98
CA THR A 54 0.81 16.26 -7.50
C THR A 54 0.89 16.41 -5.99
N LEU A 55 -0.07 17.08 -5.35
CA LEU A 55 -0.08 17.27 -3.90
C LEU A 55 -0.06 15.94 -3.13
N LYS A 56 -0.81 14.94 -3.60
CA LYS A 56 -0.81 13.61 -2.96
C LYS A 56 0.47 12.85 -3.29
N CYS A 57 0.96 12.96 -4.52
CA CYS A 57 2.19 12.29 -4.93
C CYS A 57 3.40 12.78 -4.12
N ASP A 58 3.51 14.10 -3.86
CA ASP A 58 4.57 14.66 -3.03
C ASP A 58 4.52 14.13 -1.60
N LEU A 59 3.34 14.11 -0.96
CA LEU A 59 3.18 13.54 0.37
C LEU A 59 3.51 12.05 0.41
N THR A 60 3.14 11.30 -0.62
CA THR A 60 3.47 9.88 -0.75
C THR A 60 4.98 9.69 -0.84
N ALA A 61 5.67 10.47 -1.68
CA ALA A 61 7.12 10.40 -1.84
C ALA A 61 7.85 10.74 -0.52
N GLU A 62 7.43 11.79 0.19
CA GLU A 62 7.98 12.15 1.50
C GLU A 62 7.80 11.00 2.51
N TYR A 63 6.62 10.39 2.56
CA TYR A 63 6.35 9.29 3.50
C TYR A 63 7.18 8.04 3.17
N VAL A 64 7.30 7.67 1.89
CA VAL A 64 8.16 6.57 1.44
C VAL A 64 9.62 6.82 1.81
N CYS A 65 10.14 8.04 1.62
CA CYS A 65 11.49 8.40 2.05
C CYS A 65 11.66 8.26 3.57
N ARG A 66 10.62 8.56 4.36
CA ARG A 66 10.64 8.37 5.83
C ARG A 66 10.67 6.89 6.20
N ILE A 67 9.91 6.03 5.50
CA ILE A 67 9.96 4.57 5.66
C ILE A 67 11.38 4.07 5.37
N LEU A 68 11.96 4.43 4.23
CA LEU A 68 13.30 4.00 3.83
C LEU A 68 14.37 4.41 4.86
N LYS A 69 14.34 5.67 5.32
CA LYS A 69 15.24 6.14 6.38
C LYS A 69 15.05 5.39 7.71
N HIS A 70 13.82 5.01 8.04
CA HIS A 70 13.55 4.19 9.22
C HIS A 70 14.13 2.78 9.06
N MET A 71 13.92 2.17 7.90
CA MET A 71 14.46 0.85 7.58
C MET A 71 15.99 0.84 7.62
N ASP A 72 16.66 1.81 7.01
CA ASP A 72 18.12 1.94 7.01
C ASP A 72 18.67 2.04 8.43
N ARG A 73 18.07 2.89 9.27
CA ARG A 73 18.52 3.09 10.68
C ARG A 73 18.38 1.85 11.55
N GLN A 74 17.37 1.01 11.27
CA GLN A 74 17.05 -0.18 12.05
C GLN A 74 17.60 -1.47 11.43
N GLY A 75 18.20 -1.40 10.24
CA GLY A 75 18.68 -2.58 9.52
C GLY A 75 17.56 -3.46 8.97
N TYR A 76 16.40 -2.88 8.68
CA TYR A 76 15.28 -3.61 8.06
C TYR A 76 15.43 -3.67 6.54
N ALA A 77 15.05 -4.81 5.94
CA ALA A 77 15.03 -5.02 4.50
C ALA A 77 13.63 -5.09 3.92
N GLN A 78 12.65 -5.27 4.77
CA GLN A 78 11.27 -5.45 4.35
C GLN A 78 10.33 -4.63 5.23
N CYS A 79 9.35 -4.00 4.58
CA CYS A 79 8.19 -3.40 5.24
C CYS A 79 6.91 -3.90 4.56
N THR A 80 5.93 -4.30 5.36
CA THR A 80 4.66 -4.86 4.88
C THR A 80 3.52 -4.30 5.72
N ALA A 81 2.54 -3.67 5.10
CA ALA A 81 1.35 -3.23 5.80
C ALA A 81 0.46 -4.45 6.15
N ARG A 82 0.05 -4.57 7.41
CA ARG A 82 -0.77 -5.69 7.92
C ARG A 82 -2.08 -5.20 8.51
N VAL A 83 -3.18 -5.83 8.14
CA VAL A 83 -4.49 -5.57 8.75
C VAL A 83 -4.57 -6.40 10.03
N ASN A 84 -4.20 -5.79 11.17
CA ASN A 84 -4.15 -6.48 12.46
C ASN A 84 -5.39 -6.22 13.34
N ASP A 85 -6.25 -5.28 12.96
CA ASP A 85 -7.45 -4.92 13.71
C ASP A 85 -8.69 -5.57 13.06
N PRO A 86 -9.33 -6.58 13.71
CA PRO A 86 -10.51 -7.26 13.17
C PRO A 86 -11.76 -6.35 13.12
N SER A 87 -11.72 -5.19 13.74
CA SER A 87 -12.82 -4.22 13.70
C SER A 87 -12.80 -3.31 12.45
N ILE A 88 -11.84 -3.51 11.55
CA ILE A 88 -11.77 -2.80 10.28
C ILE A 88 -12.63 -3.54 9.28
N GLU A 89 -13.73 -2.90 8.90
CA GLU A 89 -14.60 -3.39 7.84
C GLU A 89 -14.05 -2.99 6.48
N GLU A 90 -14.14 -3.88 5.51
CA GLU A 90 -13.79 -3.59 4.14
C GLU A 90 -14.89 -2.75 3.47
N VAL A 91 -14.49 -1.69 2.79
CA VAL A 91 -15.38 -0.85 2.00
C VAL A 91 -14.81 -0.65 0.59
N PRO A 92 -15.64 -0.38 -0.42
CA PRO A 92 -15.17 -0.14 -1.78
C PRO A 92 -14.14 1.00 -1.84
N ALA A 93 -13.14 0.87 -2.71
CA ALA A 93 -12.04 1.82 -2.83
C ALA A 93 -12.49 3.23 -3.22
N LEU A 94 -13.51 3.33 -4.05
CA LEU A 94 -13.97 4.59 -4.65
C LEU A 94 -15.50 4.61 -4.72
N ASP A 95 -16.07 5.72 -4.32
CA ASP A 95 -17.51 5.99 -4.40
C ASP A 95 -17.82 6.75 -5.70
N PHE A 96 -17.49 6.14 -6.84
CA PHE A 96 -17.75 6.71 -8.16
C PHE A 96 -18.95 6.07 -8.85
N THR A 97 -19.81 6.90 -9.40
CA THR A 97 -20.99 6.49 -10.16
C THR A 97 -20.69 6.19 -11.63
N SER A 98 -19.48 6.48 -12.12
CA SER A 98 -19.13 6.27 -13.53
C SER A 98 -19.00 4.78 -13.89
N GLY A 99 -19.66 4.38 -14.98
CA GLY A 99 -19.81 2.97 -15.35
C GLY A 99 -18.50 2.21 -15.60
N TYR A 100 -17.41 2.89 -16.02
CA TYR A 100 -16.10 2.25 -16.22
C TYR A 100 -15.42 1.92 -14.87
N VAL A 101 -15.63 2.75 -13.84
CA VAL A 101 -15.14 2.47 -12.50
C VAL A 101 -15.91 1.33 -11.87
N GLN A 102 -17.24 1.32 -12.01
CA GLN A 102 -18.08 0.23 -11.51
C GLN A 102 -17.66 -1.14 -12.06
N ARG A 103 -17.31 -1.20 -13.37
CA ARG A 103 -16.81 -2.44 -13.97
C ARG A 103 -15.45 -2.88 -13.41
N ALA A 104 -14.62 -1.95 -12.98
CA ALA A 104 -13.27 -2.23 -12.48
C ALA A 104 -13.18 -2.36 -10.94
N LEU A 105 -14.27 -2.13 -10.21
CA LEU A 105 -14.26 -2.14 -8.72
C LEU A 105 -13.68 -3.43 -8.14
N HIS A 106 -13.92 -4.57 -8.77
CA HIS A 106 -13.41 -5.87 -8.31
C HIS A 106 -11.89 -6.03 -8.49
N THR A 107 -11.27 -5.22 -9.36
CA THR A 107 -9.81 -5.22 -9.58
C THR A 107 -9.09 -4.18 -8.75
N LEU A 108 -9.83 -3.22 -8.17
CA LEU A 108 -9.27 -2.16 -7.34
C LEU A 108 -9.04 -2.67 -5.91
N PRO A 109 -7.93 -2.29 -5.26
CA PRO A 109 -7.73 -2.59 -3.86
C PRO A 109 -8.84 -1.95 -3.03
N ARG A 110 -9.29 -2.65 -2.00
CA ARG A 110 -10.32 -2.18 -1.08
C ARG A 110 -9.76 -1.11 -0.14
N GLN A 111 -10.60 -0.43 0.59
CA GLN A 111 -10.20 0.41 1.71
C GLN A 111 -10.88 -0.05 3.00
N GLY A 112 -10.34 0.34 4.14
CA GLY A 112 -10.94 0.05 5.42
C GLY A 112 -11.90 1.15 5.89
N SER A 113 -12.76 0.81 6.84
CA SER A 113 -13.67 1.76 7.48
C SER A 113 -12.96 2.82 8.34
N LYS A 114 -11.71 2.55 8.77
CA LYS A 114 -10.92 3.40 9.68
C LYS A 114 -9.53 3.74 9.14
N THR A 115 -8.96 4.85 9.58
CA THR A 115 -7.53 5.19 9.39
C THR A 115 -6.65 4.13 10.09
N PRO A 116 -5.53 3.70 9.49
CA PRO A 116 -4.87 4.23 8.29
C PRO A 116 -5.33 3.61 6.96
N TRP A 117 -6.32 2.73 6.99
CA TRP A 117 -6.83 1.98 5.84
C TRP A 117 -7.89 2.74 5.04
N ARG A 118 -8.44 3.83 5.60
CA ARG A 118 -9.38 4.68 4.88
C ARG A 118 -8.65 5.79 4.11
N VAL A 119 -8.95 5.92 2.82
CA VAL A 119 -8.44 6.98 1.95
C VAL A 119 -9.35 8.20 2.05
N HIS A 120 -8.81 9.27 2.63
CA HIS A 120 -9.60 10.47 2.93
C HIS A 120 -9.47 11.47 1.81
N GLN A 121 -9.59 11.51 0.71
CA GLN A 121 -9.54 12.53 -0.36
C GLN A 121 -9.45 14.00 0.18
N ASN A 122 -8.59 14.22 1.21
CA ASN A 122 -8.44 15.48 1.94
C ASN A 122 -6.97 15.77 2.25
N TYR A 123 -6.45 16.84 1.62
CA TYR A 123 -5.04 17.20 1.72
C TYR A 123 -4.57 17.48 3.16
N VAL A 124 -5.36 18.22 3.96
CA VAL A 124 -4.94 18.60 5.32
C VAL A 124 -4.82 17.37 6.23
N ARG A 125 -5.75 16.42 6.11
CA ARG A 125 -5.68 15.15 6.85
C ARG A 125 -4.50 14.31 6.39
N ASP A 126 -4.28 14.21 5.10
CA ASP A 126 -3.15 13.47 4.54
C ASP A 126 -1.82 14.11 4.90
N LEU A 127 -1.72 15.46 4.88
CA LEU A 127 -0.54 16.20 5.32
C LEU A 127 -0.20 15.84 6.78
N SER A 128 -1.19 15.89 7.68
CA SER A 128 -0.99 15.52 9.08
C SER A 128 -0.55 14.06 9.23
N MET A 129 -1.20 13.14 8.53
CA MET A 129 -0.95 11.70 8.63
C MET A 129 0.39 11.29 8.00
N LEU A 130 0.72 11.82 6.81
CA LEU A 130 1.89 11.37 6.03
C LEU A 130 3.17 12.12 6.40
N ARG A 131 3.08 13.43 6.70
CA ARG A 131 4.26 14.22 7.07
C ARG A 131 4.60 14.12 8.55
N TYR A 132 3.61 14.13 9.44
CA TYR A 132 3.82 14.20 10.89
C TYR A 132 3.47 12.90 11.62
N GLY A 133 2.67 12.01 11.04
CA GLY A 133 2.35 10.72 11.64
C GLY A 133 3.58 9.82 11.81
N ARG A 134 3.54 8.89 12.77
CA ARG A 134 4.62 7.91 12.97
C ARG A 134 4.71 6.96 11.76
N VAL A 135 5.93 6.57 11.41
CA VAL A 135 6.20 5.51 10.42
C VAL A 135 5.95 4.15 11.07
N ASP A 136 6.44 3.98 12.29
CA ASP A 136 6.18 2.81 13.12
C ASP A 136 4.88 3.05 13.92
N ASP A 137 3.75 2.85 13.26
CA ASP A 137 2.40 3.02 13.83
C ASP A 137 1.75 1.68 14.26
N GLY A 138 2.52 0.58 14.23
CA GLY A 138 2.04 -0.75 14.55
C GLY A 138 1.27 -1.44 13.41
N THR A 139 1.07 -0.74 12.28
CA THR A 139 0.40 -1.28 11.10
C THR A 139 1.40 -1.84 10.09
N ILE A 140 2.60 -1.24 10.01
CA ILE A 140 3.68 -1.75 9.17
C ILE A 140 4.52 -2.74 9.97
N GLU A 141 4.58 -3.98 9.48
CA GLU A 141 5.53 -5.00 9.92
C GLU A 141 6.87 -4.77 9.22
N PHE A 142 7.95 -4.64 10.02
CA PHE A 142 9.31 -4.51 9.52
C PHE A 142 10.10 -5.78 9.79
N LYS A 143 10.89 -6.25 8.79
CA LYS A 143 11.78 -7.43 8.94
C LYS A 143 13.22 -7.08 8.57
N ALA A 144 14.17 -7.51 9.39
CA ALA A 144 15.59 -7.36 9.12
C ALA A 144 16.08 -8.32 8.02
N VAL A 145 17.19 -7.97 7.35
CA VAL A 145 17.90 -8.88 6.45
C VAL A 145 18.47 -10.02 7.28
N GLY A 146 17.98 -11.24 7.11
CA GLY A 146 18.78 -12.38 7.55
C GLY A 146 18.26 -13.22 8.69
N GLY A 147 16.97 -13.30 8.94
CA GLY A 147 16.44 -14.44 9.72
C GLY A 147 16.76 -15.79 9.08
N ALA A 148 16.72 -15.89 7.75
CA ALA A 148 17.04 -17.12 7.02
C ALA A 148 18.56 -17.34 6.86
N ARG A 149 19.35 -16.30 6.53
CA ARG A 149 20.80 -16.43 6.33
C ARG A 149 21.59 -16.72 7.61
N ARG A 150 21.08 -16.33 8.77
CA ARG A 150 21.72 -16.64 10.04
C ARG A 150 21.51 -18.11 10.43
N ALA A 151 20.30 -18.63 10.20
CA ALA A 151 20.00 -20.04 10.42
C ALA A 151 20.80 -20.97 9.49
N GLU A 152 20.99 -20.60 8.22
CA GLU A 152 21.83 -21.37 7.29
C GLU A 152 23.33 -21.32 7.63
N ARG A 153 23.85 -20.20 8.13
CA ARG A 153 25.24 -20.09 8.59
C ARG A 153 25.51 -20.87 9.86
N GLU A 154 24.58 -20.84 10.81
CA GLU A 154 24.71 -21.62 12.06
C GLU A 154 24.58 -23.15 11.81
N ALA A 155 23.83 -23.56 10.77
CA ALA A 155 23.71 -24.96 10.36
C ALA A 155 24.95 -25.49 9.62
N VAL A 156 25.72 -24.62 8.94
CA VAL A 156 26.95 -25.01 8.22
C VAL A 156 28.17 -25.07 9.14
N ASP A 157 28.17 -24.32 10.23
CA ASP A 157 29.32 -24.26 11.16
C ASP A 157 29.30 -25.37 12.24
N HIS A 158 28.28 -26.23 12.24
CA HIS A 158 28.08 -27.36 13.16
C HIS A 158 27.97 -28.71 12.44
N GLY A 159 28.44 -28.80 11.15
CA GLY A 159 28.45 -30.02 10.34
C GLY A 159 29.85 -30.63 10.10
#